data_4bc6e18cbd52d5677f809dc676e8f2ab
#
_entry.id   4bc6e18cbd52d5677f809dc676e8f2ab
#
_cell.length_a   1.000
_cell.length_b   1.000
_cell.length_c   1.000
_cell.angle_alpha   90.00
_cell.angle_beta   90.00
_cell.angle_gamma   90.00
#
_symmetry.space_group_name_H-M   'P 1'
#
loop_
_entity.id
_entity.type
_entity.pdbx_description
1 polymer ?
#
loop_
_entity_poly.entity_id
_entity_poly.type
_entity_poly.pdbx_seq_one_letter_code
_entity_poly.pdbx_strand_id
1 'polypeptide(L)'
;MKHIPFESSKYYHIYNRGNNKENIFIETQNYIYFLKLMTKHLLPIASIYSYCLLSNHFHIVLRIKDENHLPEKMQIGKTKIHQPFSNMFNAYTKAINKKYKRQGSLFQ
;
A
#
# COMPACT_ATOMS: atom_id res chain seq x y z
N MET A 1 9.34 -1.57 5.70
CA MET A 1 9.07 -0.31 5.00
C MET A 1 9.28 0.85 5.94
N LYS A 2 9.99 1.86 5.50
CA LYS A 2 10.19 3.05 6.33
C LYS A 2 8.89 3.80 6.50
N HIS A 3 8.69 4.38 7.66
CA HIS A 3 7.57 5.28 7.90
C HIS A 3 7.84 6.60 7.19
N ILE A 4 6.90 7.00 6.34
CA ILE A 4 6.93 8.28 5.67
C ILE A 4 5.99 9.21 6.44
N PRO A 5 6.41 10.42 6.78
CA PRO A 5 5.52 11.38 7.45
C PRO A 5 4.54 11.97 6.44
N PHE A 6 3.46 11.21 6.16
CA PHE A 6 2.42 11.69 5.24
C PHE A 6 1.69 12.90 5.82
N GLU A 7 1.40 13.85 4.94
CA GLU A 7 0.64 15.04 5.30
C GLU A 7 -0.61 15.14 4.42
N SER A 8 -1.68 15.69 5.00
CA SER A 8 -2.91 15.92 4.23
C SER A 8 -2.65 16.86 3.06
N SER A 9 -3.42 16.69 2.00
CA SER A 9 -3.38 17.52 0.78
C SER A 9 -2.10 17.43 -0.04
N LYS A 10 -1.17 16.56 0.32
CA LYS A 10 0.11 16.40 -0.38
C LYS A 10 0.07 15.23 -1.35
N TYR A 11 0.90 15.33 -2.39
CA TYR A 11 1.08 14.29 -3.38
C TYR A 11 2.27 13.41 -3.03
N TYR A 12 2.16 12.11 -3.33
CA TYR A 12 3.23 11.15 -3.06
C TYR A 12 3.36 10.13 -4.17
N HIS A 13 4.59 9.73 -4.41
CA HIS A 13 4.92 8.59 -5.25
C HIS A 13 5.35 7.46 -4.32
N ILE A 14 4.48 6.46 -4.18
CA ILE A 14 4.72 5.29 -3.36
C ILE A 14 5.26 4.19 -4.25
N TYR A 15 6.37 3.60 -3.88
CA TYR A 15 6.94 2.51 -4.64
C TYR A 15 7.73 1.58 -3.73
N ASN A 16 7.85 0.33 -4.14
CA ASN A 16 8.68 -0.64 -3.46
C ASN A 16 8.94 -1.81 -4.41
N ARG A 17 9.89 -2.64 -4.03
CA ARG A 17 10.26 -3.82 -4.81
C ARG A 17 10.34 -5.05 -3.91
N GLY A 18 10.36 -6.22 -4.56
CA GLY A 18 10.53 -7.48 -3.84
C GLY A 18 11.88 -7.55 -3.16
N ASN A 19 11.90 -8.10 -1.96
CA ASN A 19 13.12 -8.36 -1.23
C ASN A 19 13.94 -9.40 -2.00
N ASN A 20 15.25 -9.21 -2.08
CA ASN A 20 16.15 -10.09 -2.85
C ASN A 20 15.73 -10.24 -4.33
N LYS A 21 15.15 -9.21 -4.91
CA LYS A 21 14.67 -9.19 -6.31
C LYS A 21 13.58 -10.22 -6.58
N GLU A 22 12.89 -10.71 -5.56
CA GLU A 22 11.78 -11.65 -5.73
C GLU A 22 10.61 -10.99 -6.46
N ASN A 23 9.85 -11.81 -7.19
CA ASN A 23 8.58 -11.36 -7.76
C ASN A 23 7.57 -11.19 -6.63
N ILE A 24 6.87 -10.06 -6.65
CA ILE A 24 5.79 -9.79 -5.71
C ILE A 24 4.42 -10.09 -6.31
N PHE A 25 4.35 -10.19 -7.64
CA PHE A 25 3.17 -10.65 -8.36
C PHE A 25 3.57 -11.85 -9.19
N ILE A 26 2.96 -13.00 -8.93
CA ILE A 26 3.30 -14.27 -9.57
C ILE A 26 2.22 -14.68 -10.57
N GLU A 27 0.96 -14.46 -10.21
CA GLU A 27 -0.21 -14.81 -11.03
C GLU A 27 -1.11 -13.60 -11.18
N THR A 28 -1.98 -13.65 -12.17
CA THR A 28 -2.98 -12.58 -12.40
C THR A 28 -3.78 -12.26 -11.14
N GLN A 29 -4.15 -13.29 -10.38
CA GLN A 29 -4.93 -13.11 -9.15
C GLN A 29 -4.22 -12.25 -8.12
N ASN A 30 -2.88 -12.25 -8.11
CA ASN A 30 -2.11 -11.43 -7.18
C ASN A 30 -2.31 -9.93 -7.48
N TYR A 31 -2.32 -9.56 -8.76
CA TYR A 31 -2.57 -8.19 -9.17
C TYR A 31 -3.97 -7.74 -8.76
N ILE A 32 -4.95 -8.60 -8.99
CA ILE A 32 -6.35 -8.31 -8.63
C ILE A 32 -6.48 -8.12 -7.13
N TYR A 33 -5.86 -8.99 -6.35
CA TYR A 33 -5.91 -8.89 -4.89
C TYR A 33 -5.23 -7.62 -4.38
N PHE A 34 -4.09 -7.26 -4.95
CA PHE A 34 -3.38 -6.04 -4.58
C PHE A 34 -4.27 -4.81 -4.83
N LEU A 35 -4.95 -4.77 -5.98
CA LEU A 35 -5.86 -3.68 -6.32
C LEU A 35 -7.06 -3.62 -5.37
N LYS A 36 -7.57 -4.77 -4.94
CA LYS A 36 -8.65 -4.81 -3.93
C LYS A 36 -8.18 -4.24 -2.60
N LEU A 37 -6.97 -4.57 -2.18
CA LEU A 37 -6.40 -4.02 -0.95
C LEU A 37 -6.16 -2.51 -1.07
N MET A 38 -5.72 -2.07 -2.24
CA MET A 38 -5.53 -0.65 -2.52
C MET A 38 -6.85 0.11 -2.36
N THR A 39 -7.93 -0.43 -2.94
CA THR A 39 -9.26 0.14 -2.81
C THR A 39 -9.70 0.20 -1.35
N LYS A 40 -9.53 -0.91 -0.63
CA LYS A 40 -9.98 -1.02 0.76
C LYS A 40 -9.22 -0.07 1.69
N HIS A 41 -7.91 -0.01 1.54
CA HIS A 41 -7.05 0.69 2.51
C HIS A 41 -6.71 2.11 2.11
N LEU A 42 -6.53 2.40 0.82
CA LEU A 42 -6.04 3.71 0.39
C LEU A 42 -7.13 4.67 -0.06
N LEU A 43 -8.21 4.19 -0.69
CA LEU A 43 -9.26 5.10 -1.13
C LEU A 43 -9.91 5.90 0.00
N PRO A 44 -10.04 5.38 1.22
CA PRO A 44 -10.58 6.20 2.32
C PRO A 44 -9.71 7.40 2.66
N ILE A 45 -8.42 7.37 2.34
CA ILE A 45 -7.48 8.43 2.74
C ILE A 45 -6.84 9.18 1.57
N ALA A 46 -7.01 8.70 0.34
CA ALA A 46 -6.27 9.25 -0.79
C ALA A 46 -7.04 9.13 -2.09
N SER A 47 -6.71 10.02 -3.03
CA SER A 47 -7.12 9.90 -4.42
C SER A 47 -5.95 9.28 -5.20
N ILE A 48 -6.22 8.22 -5.93
CA ILE A 48 -5.21 7.52 -6.73
C ILE A 48 -5.22 8.12 -8.14
N TYR A 49 -4.06 8.65 -8.57
CA TYR A 49 -3.95 9.26 -9.90
C TYR A 49 -3.43 8.28 -10.93
N SER A 50 -2.49 7.42 -10.56
CA SER A 50 -1.98 6.40 -11.46
C SER A 50 -1.29 5.30 -10.66
N TYR A 51 -1.12 4.15 -11.30
CA TYR A 51 -0.36 3.06 -10.71
C TYR A 51 0.25 2.20 -11.81
N CYS A 52 1.32 1.51 -11.47
CA CYS A 52 1.97 0.56 -12.37
C CYS A 52 2.41 -0.63 -11.53
N LEU A 53 1.93 -1.81 -11.87
CA LEU A 53 2.23 -3.04 -11.15
C LEU A 53 3.05 -3.95 -12.05
N LEU A 54 4.32 -4.11 -11.72
CA LEU A 54 5.25 -4.98 -12.44
C LEU A 54 5.58 -6.19 -11.59
N SER A 55 6.05 -7.26 -12.20
CA SER A 55 6.21 -8.53 -11.48
C SER A 55 7.00 -8.42 -10.18
N ASN A 56 8.01 -7.55 -10.14
CA ASN A 56 8.89 -7.43 -8.98
C ASN A 56 8.89 -6.05 -8.31
N HIS A 57 8.04 -5.13 -8.75
CA HIS A 57 7.92 -3.81 -8.11
C HIS A 57 6.62 -3.12 -8.52
N PHE A 58 6.26 -2.09 -7.76
CA PHE A 58 5.06 -1.31 -8.05
C PHE A 58 5.32 0.18 -7.86
N HIS A 59 4.49 1.00 -8.50
CA HIS A 59 4.46 2.44 -8.35
C HIS A 59 3.01 2.89 -8.20
N ILE A 60 2.75 3.79 -7.26
CA ILE A 60 1.43 4.40 -7.05
C ILE A 60 1.64 5.90 -6.89
N VAL A 61 0.93 6.70 -7.67
CA VAL A 61 0.92 8.15 -7.51
C VAL A 61 -0.44 8.54 -6.93
N LEU A 62 -0.42 9.20 -5.79
CA LEU A 62 -1.63 9.54 -5.08
C LEU A 62 -1.52 10.90 -4.39
N ARG A 63 -2.67 11.42 -3.99
CA ARG A 63 -2.77 12.62 -3.18
C ARG A 63 -3.54 12.28 -1.91
N ILE A 64 -2.97 12.58 -0.76
CA ILE A 64 -3.68 12.43 0.52
C ILE A 64 -4.82 13.45 0.54
N LYS A 65 -5.98 13.02 1.00
CA LYS A 65 -7.16 13.89 1.10
C LYS A 65 -6.89 15.08 2.02
N ASP A 66 -7.67 16.13 1.84
CA ASP A 66 -7.66 17.25 2.76
C ASP A 66 -8.05 16.76 4.15
N GLU A 67 -7.53 17.39 5.18
CA GLU A 67 -7.69 16.91 6.56
C GLU A 67 -9.16 16.69 6.94
N ASN A 68 -10.05 17.60 6.54
CA ASN A 68 -11.47 17.47 6.85
C ASN A 68 -12.18 16.34 6.13
N HIS A 69 -11.54 15.72 5.14
CA HIS A 69 -12.08 14.56 4.43
C HIS A 69 -11.45 13.24 4.85
N LEU A 70 -10.46 13.29 5.76
CA LEU A 70 -9.86 12.09 6.32
C LEU A 70 -10.80 11.46 7.35
N PRO A 71 -10.67 10.14 7.62
CA PRO A 71 -11.43 9.51 8.69
C PRO A 71 -11.23 10.24 10.02
N GLU A 72 -12.28 10.28 10.83
CA GLU A 72 -12.26 10.99 12.10
C GLU A 72 -11.07 10.59 12.99
N LYS A 73 -10.74 9.30 13.01
CA LYS A 73 -9.61 8.79 13.80
C LYS A 73 -8.30 9.50 13.47
N MET A 74 -8.12 9.88 12.22
CA MET A 74 -6.91 10.58 11.78
C MET A 74 -6.96 12.06 12.12
N GLN A 75 -8.15 12.66 12.03
CA GLN A 75 -8.32 14.07 12.37
C GLN A 75 -8.03 14.34 13.84
N ILE A 76 -8.40 13.41 14.72
CA ILE A 76 -8.19 13.55 16.16
C ILE A 76 -6.88 12.92 16.64
N GLY A 77 -6.03 12.45 15.72
CA GLY A 77 -4.70 11.95 16.05
C GLY A 77 -4.63 10.54 16.62
N LYS A 78 -5.74 9.79 16.63
CA LYS A 78 -5.74 8.40 17.12
C LYS A 78 -5.04 7.44 16.17
N THR A 79 -5.12 7.70 14.86
CA THR A 79 -4.51 6.87 13.83
C THR A 79 -3.71 7.77 12.90
N LYS A 80 -2.51 7.34 12.57
CA LYS A 80 -1.65 8.08 11.63
C LYS A 80 -1.96 7.69 10.19
N ILE A 81 -1.70 8.61 9.27
CA ILE A 81 -1.99 8.41 7.84
C ILE A 81 -1.22 7.22 7.26
N HIS A 82 -0.02 6.91 7.76
CA HIS A 82 0.75 5.78 7.25
C HIS A 82 0.14 4.42 7.59
N GLN A 83 -0.76 4.34 8.58
CA GLN A 83 -1.30 3.07 9.04
C GLN A 83 -2.01 2.26 7.95
N PRO A 84 -2.89 2.85 7.12
CA PRO A 84 -3.50 2.10 6.02
C PRO A 84 -2.49 1.51 5.05
N PHE A 85 -1.38 2.20 4.79
CA PHE A 85 -0.32 1.66 3.92
C PHE A 85 0.31 0.42 4.55
N SER A 86 0.66 0.49 5.82
CA SER A 86 1.22 -0.65 6.54
C SER A 86 0.24 -1.82 6.55
N ASN A 87 -1.02 -1.55 6.84
CA ASN A 87 -2.05 -2.60 6.86
C ASN A 87 -2.19 -3.27 5.49
N MET A 88 -2.19 -2.49 4.42
CA MET A 88 -2.29 -3.01 3.06
C MET A 88 -1.12 -3.93 2.72
N PHE A 89 0.11 -3.47 2.94
CA PHE A 89 1.30 -4.23 2.58
C PHE A 89 1.48 -5.46 3.47
N ASN A 90 1.12 -5.38 4.74
CA ASN A 90 1.14 -6.53 5.63
C ASN A 90 0.12 -7.58 5.21
N ALA A 91 -1.09 -7.16 4.85
CA ALA A 91 -2.13 -8.08 4.38
C ALA A 91 -1.69 -8.79 3.10
N TYR A 92 -1.12 -8.04 2.16
CA TYR A 92 -0.64 -8.61 0.91
C TYR A 92 0.48 -9.62 1.17
N THR A 93 1.47 -9.26 1.98
CA THR A 93 2.59 -10.15 2.33
C THR A 93 2.11 -11.45 2.98
N LYS A 94 1.18 -11.36 3.92
CA LYS A 94 0.62 -12.55 4.58
C LYS A 94 -0.06 -13.48 3.57
N ALA A 95 -0.83 -12.93 2.66
CA ALA A 95 -1.53 -13.73 1.65
C ALA A 95 -0.56 -14.43 0.72
N ILE A 96 0.47 -13.71 0.24
CA ILE A 96 1.48 -14.29 -0.65
C ILE A 96 2.30 -15.37 0.08
N ASN A 97 2.72 -15.08 1.31
CA ASN A 97 3.47 -16.06 2.09
C ASN A 97 2.67 -17.34 2.32
N LYS A 98 1.38 -17.21 2.62
CA LYS A 98 0.51 -18.37 2.82
C LYS A 98 0.31 -19.16 1.53
N LYS A 99 0.01 -18.46 0.44
CA LYS A 99 -0.30 -19.13 -0.85
C LYS A 99 0.89 -19.85 -1.43
N TYR A 100 2.07 -19.26 -1.36
CA TYR A 100 3.27 -19.78 -2.00
C TYR A 100 4.26 -20.41 -1.02
N LYS A 101 3.83 -20.63 0.22
CA LYS A 101 4.64 -21.29 1.26
C LYS A 101 6.00 -20.62 1.44
N ARG A 102 6.02 -19.30 1.45
CA ARG A 102 7.24 -18.54 1.71
C ARG A 102 7.18 -17.88 3.08
N GLN A 103 8.31 -17.43 3.58
CA GLN A 103 8.44 -16.81 4.90
C GLN A 103 9.17 -15.48 4.78
N GLY A 104 8.94 -14.62 5.76
CA GLY A 104 9.69 -13.37 5.89
C GLY A 104 9.16 -12.24 5.02
N SER A 105 9.98 -11.20 4.94
CA SER A 105 9.62 -9.96 4.24
C SER A 105 9.44 -10.19 2.75
N LEU A 106 8.35 -9.71 2.21
CA LEU A 106 8.11 -9.72 0.76
C LEU A 106 8.68 -8.45 0.13
N PHE A 107 8.45 -7.31 0.76
CA PHE A 107 8.92 -6.01 0.25
C PHE A 107 10.25 -5.62 0.87
N GLN A 108 11.04 -4.94 0.07
CA GLN A 108 12.33 -4.42 0.50
C GLN A 108 12.20 -3.28 1.52
#